data_64b953cca24179ca665f2d3220a19f60
#
_entry.id   64b953cca24179ca665f2d3220a19f60
#
_cell.length_a   1.000
_cell.length_b   1.000
_cell.length_c   1.000
_cell.angle_alpha   90.00
_cell.angle_beta   90.00
_cell.angle_gamma   90.00
#
_symmetry.space_group_name_H-M   'P 1'
#
loop_
_entity.id
_entity.type
_entity.pdbx_description
1 polymer ?
#
loop_
_entity_poly.entity_id
_entity_poly.type
_entity_poly.pdbx_seq_one_letter_code
_entity_poly.pdbx_strand_id
1 'polypeptide(L)'
;GFKIPQSLLESVKDFKSVWFDFSIDGVGKVNEFVRWPSKWDNINTNIERCASLPNSHVTVKTTLHAVNMHNIGEICEWVSKNPNIIDWDVNLVWEPYYLRPVHASAESKRIFYETAKKYDKNSKCWALQTAKSAVEGEETNTKDSTEVNKKLTKYLNMLSSMRKVDWQDYVRI
;
A
#
# COMPACT_ATOMS: atom_id res chain seq x y z
N GLY A 1 4.93 7.37 9.13
CA GLY A 1 4.04 7.48 10.23
C GLY A 1 4.64 8.16 11.43
N PHE A 2 4.04 9.28 11.80
CA PHE A 2 4.31 9.90 13.10
C PHE A 2 3.60 9.12 14.19
N LYS A 3 4.10 9.20 15.42
CA LYS A 3 3.41 8.63 16.57
C LYS A 3 2.13 9.43 16.83
N ILE A 4 0.99 8.77 16.91
CA ILE A 4 -0.29 9.41 17.24
C ILE A 4 -0.20 9.95 18.68
N PRO A 5 -0.49 11.25 18.91
CA PRO A 5 -0.46 11.82 20.27
C PRO A 5 -1.45 11.12 21.19
N GLN A 6 -1.07 10.92 22.46
CA GLN A 6 -1.96 10.32 23.46
C GLN A 6 -3.20 11.18 23.67
N SER A 7 -3.06 12.51 23.65
CA SER A 7 -4.19 13.45 23.78
C SER A 7 -5.26 13.25 22.70
N LEU A 8 -4.86 12.89 21.46
CA LEU A 8 -5.84 12.58 20.40
C LEU A 8 -6.65 11.32 20.75
N LEU A 9 -5.97 10.25 21.18
CA LEU A 9 -6.67 9.02 21.58
C LEU A 9 -7.62 9.25 22.76
N GLU A 10 -7.21 10.08 23.71
CA GLU A 10 -8.06 10.47 24.84
C GLU A 10 -9.27 11.30 24.42
N SER A 11 -9.10 12.22 23.45
CA SER A 11 -10.19 13.07 22.99
C SER A 11 -11.29 12.31 22.23
N VAL A 12 -10.97 11.14 21.66
CA VAL A 12 -11.93 10.35 20.87
C VAL A 12 -12.50 9.14 21.61
N LYS A 13 -12.03 8.83 22.82
CA LYS A 13 -12.43 7.62 23.56
C LYS A 13 -13.94 7.59 23.91
N ASP A 14 -14.56 8.76 24.06
CA ASP A 14 -15.97 8.88 24.45
C ASP A 14 -16.92 8.95 23.24
N PHE A 15 -16.40 8.92 21.99
CA PHE A 15 -17.24 8.81 20.81
C PHE A 15 -17.87 7.42 20.71
N LYS A 16 -19.09 7.35 20.18
CA LYS A 16 -19.84 6.10 20.00
C LYS A 16 -19.08 5.10 19.10
N SER A 17 -18.37 5.60 18.10
CA SER A 17 -17.57 4.82 17.16
C SER A 17 -16.49 5.69 16.54
N VAL A 18 -15.27 5.16 16.40
CA VAL A 18 -14.11 5.85 15.82
C VAL A 18 -13.49 4.97 14.76
N TRP A 19 -13.26 5.52 13.57
CA TRP A 19 -12.61 4.84 12.48
C TRP A 19 -11.22 5.43 12.26
N PHE A 20 -10.21 4.56 12.24
CA PHE A 20 -8.83 4.92 11.95
C PHE A 20 -8.40 4.29 10.62
N ASP A 21 -8.27 5.12 9.60
CA ASP A 21 -7.78 4.70 8.28
C ASP A 21 -6.26 4.86 8.20
N PHE A 22 -5.54 3.76 8.10
CA PHE A 22 -4.10 3.75 7.92
C PHE A 22 -3.75 3.61 6.43
N SER A 23 -3.10 4.62 5.90
CA SER A 23 -2.59 4.57 4.52
C SER A 23 -1.26 3.81 4.48
N ILE A 24 -1.27 2.61 3.91
CA ILE A 24 -0.15 1.66 3.85
C ILE A 24 0.06 1.24 2.39
N ASP A 25 1.21 1.57 1.81
CA ASP A 25 1.53 1.26 0.41
C ASP A 25 2.67 0.22 0.28
N GLY A 26 2.98 -0.49 1.35
CA GLY A 26 3.98 -1.54 1.42
C GLY A 26 4.18 -2.04 2.84
N VAL A 27 4.99 -3.07 3.02
CA VAL A 27 5.41 -3.58 4.33
C VAL A 27 6.86 -3.20 4.58
N GLY A 28 7.19 -2.85 5.82
CA GLY A 28 8.55 -2.56 6.24
C GLY A 28 9.21 -1.44 5.44
N LYS A 29 10.38 -1.73 4.90
CA LYS A 29 11.21 -0.77 4.15
C LYS A 29 10.53 -0.24 2.88
N VAL A 30 9.73 -1.07 2.20
CA VAL A 30 8.98 -0.62 1.00
C VAL A 30 8.02 0.50 1.37
N ASN A 31 7.27 0.35 2.46
CA ASN A 31 6.39 1.41 2.94
C ASN A 31 7.15 2.65 3.38
N GLU A 32 8.29 2.49 4.05
CA GLU A 32 9.16 3.61 4.45
C GLU A 32 9.71 4.36 3.24
N PHE A 33 10.02 3.65 2.15
CA PHE A 33 10.44 4.26 0.90
C PHE A 33 9.29 4.98 0.22
N VAL A 34 8.15 4.33 0.01
CA VAL A 34 7.00 4.92 -0.72
C VAL A 34 6.40 6.09 0.06
N ARG A 35 6.20 5.94 1.37
CA ARG A 35 5.56 6.92 2.26
C ARG A 35 6.54 7.63 3.18
N TRP A 36 7.71 8.00 2.65
CA TRP A 36 8.70 8.77 3.42
C TRP A 36 8.08 10.07 4.01
N PRO A 37 8.37 10.45 5.27
CA PRO A 37 9.34 9.85 6.20
C PRO A 37 8.71 8.87 7.22
N SER A 38 7.75 8.05 6.81
CA SER A 38 7.11 7.10 7.72
C SER A 38 8.10 6.07 8.25
N LYS A 39 7.83 5.56 9.46
CA LYS A 39 8.57 4.48 10.09
C LYS A 39 7.63 3.32 10.37
N TRP A 40 8.02 2.12 9.92
CA TRP A 40 7.16 0.94 9.99
C TRP A 40 6.77 0.57 11.41
N ASP A 41 7.72 0.63 12.34
CA ASP A 41 7.47 0.34 13.77
C ASP A 41 6.45 1.32 14.39
N ASN A 42 6.52 2.60 14.01
CA ASN A 42 5.53 3.57 14.46
C ASN A 42 4.12 3.28 13.93
N ILE A 43 4.02 2.75 12.71
CA ILE A 43 2.73 2.35 12.12
C ILE A 43 2.12 1.22 12.92
N ASN A 44 2.85 0.14 13.17
CA ASN A 44 2.36 -0.99 13.96
C ASN A 44 1.96 -0.57 15.39
N THR A 45 2.81 0.21 16.05
CA THR A 45 2.50 0.76 17.38
C THR A 45 1.22 1.61 17.37
N ASN A 46 1.02 2.44 16.34
CA ASN A 46 -0.18 3.26 16.23
C ASN A 46 -1.43 2.41 16.00
N ILE A 47 -1.35 1.37 15.16
CA ILE A 47 -2.46 0.44 14.92
C ILE A 47 -2.87 -0.24 16.24
N GLU A 48 -1.91 -0.78 17.00
CA GLU A 48 -2.17 -1.40 18.29
C GLU A 48 -2.84 -0.43 19.28
N ARG A 49 -2.33 0.79 19.38
CA ARG A 49 -2.88 1.83 20.26
C ARG A 49 -4.29 2.27 19.85
N CYS A 50 -4.54 2.41 18.56
CA CYS A 50 -5.87 2.74 18.05
C CYS A 50 -6.84 1.58 18.31
N ALA A 51 -6.44 0.35 18.01
CA ALA A 51 -7.27 -0.84 18.21
C ALA A 51 -7.56 -1.16 19.68
N SER A 52 -6.74 -0.64 20.62
CA SER A 52 -7.01 -0.81 22.06
C SER A 52 -8.19 0.02 22.60
N LEU A 53 -8.70 0.99 21.83
CA LEU A 53 -9.89 1.74 22.21
C LEU A 53 -11.14 0.86 21.98
N PRO A 54 -12.07 0.79 22.96
CA PRO A 54 -13.19 -0.17 22.92
C PRO A 54 -14.21 0.09 21.79
N ASN A 55 -14.23 1.30 21.27
CA ASN A 55 -15.17 1.76 20.23
C ASN A 55 -14.49 2.02 18.88
N SER A 56 -13.27 1.53 18.69
CA SER A 56 -12.46 1.79 17.50
C SER A 56 -12.57 0.70 16.45
N HIS A 57 -12.39 1.13 15.21
CA HIS A 57 -12.26 0.29 14.03
C HIS A 57 -11.02 0.73 13.28
N VAL A 58 -10.10 -0.20 13.03
CA VAL A 58 -8.87 0.09 12.28
C VAL A 58 -8.98 -0.53 10.89
N THR A 59 -8.82 0.30 9.86
CA THR A 59 -8.80 -0.11 8.46
C THR A 59 -7.49 0.28 7.81
N VAL A 60 -7.14 -0.42 6.74
CA VAL A 60 -5.96 -0.12 5.92
C VAL A 60 -6.40 0.28 4.53
N LYS A 61 -5.77 1.33 3.99
CA LYS A 61 -5.97 1.79 2.60
C LYS A 61 -4.65 1.78 1.87
N THR A 62 -4.60 1.06 0.76
CA THR A 62 -3.43 0.97 -0.11
C THR A 62 -3.70 1.65 -1.43
N THR A 63 -2.78 2.51 -1.86
CA THR A 63 -2.77 2.98 -3.25
C THR A 63 -1.80 2.12 -4.03
N LEU A 64 -2.34 1.22 -4.87
CA LEU A 64 -1.56 0.33 -5.72
C LEU A 64 -1.01 1.09 -6.93
N HIS A 65 0.29 0.97 -7.15
CA HIS A 65 0.99 1.58 -8.28
C HIS A 65 2.18 0.71 -8.73
N ALA A 66 2.80 1.04 -9.88
CA ALA A 66 3.89 0.26 -10.46
C ALA A 66 5.07 0.00 -9.49
N VAL A 67 5.32 0.93 -8.57
CA VAL A 67 6.46 0.87 -7.64
C VAL A 67 6.23 -0.09 -6.47
N ASN A 68 4.99 -0.30 -6.01
CA ASN A 68 4.69 -1.14 -4.84
C ASN A 68 4.00 -2.46 -5.17
N MET A 69 3.63 -2.69 -6.43
CA MET A 69 2.89 -3.89 -6.84
C MET A 69 3.59 -5.19 -6.44
N HIS A 70 4.93 -5.24 -6.49
CA HIS A 70 5.72 -6.40 -6.08
C HIS A 70 5.55 -6.76 -4.59
N ASN A 71 5.18 -5.80 -3.74
CA ASN A 71 5.05 -5.98 -2.29
C ASN A 71 3.61 -6.34 -1.85
N ILE A 72 2.67 -6.46 -2.79
CA ILE A 72 1.25 -6.71 -2.49
C ILE A 72 1.02 -8.02 -1.72
N GLY A 73 1.84 -9.04 -1.98
CA GLY A 73 1.78 -10.31 -1.27
C GLY A 73 2.08 -10.18 0.21
N GLU A 74 3.07 -9.36 0.55
CA GLU A 74 3.44 -9.07 1.94
C GLU A 74 2.35 -8.24 2.65
N ILE A 75 1.73 -7.29 1.93
CA ILE A 75 0.60 -6.52 2.48
C ILE A 75 -0.58 -7.45 2.77
N CYS A 76 -0.96 -8.34 1.83
CA CYS A 76 -2.03 -9.32 2.05
C CYS A 76 -1.76 -10.21 3.25
N GLU A 77 -0.54 -10.73 3.36
CA GLU A 77 -0.16 -11.60 4.47
C GLU A 77 -0.23 -10.86 5.81
N TRP A 78 0.31 -9.63 5.86
CA TRP A 78 0.31 -8.81 7.05
C TRP A 78 -1.11 -8.42 7.48
N VAL A 79 -1.98 -7.96 6.57
CA VAL A 79 -3.38 -7.64 6.86
C VAL A 79 -4.14 -8.88 7.34
N SER A 80 -3.97 -10.02 6.65
CA SER A 80 -4.67 -11.26 6.99
C SER A 80 -4.32 -11.79 8.38
N LYS A 81 -3.07 -11.62 8.80
CA LYS A 81 -2.57 -12.08 10.09
C LYS A 81 -2.81 -11.08 11.24
N ASN A 82 -3.08 -9.81 10.93
CA ASN A 82 -3.25 -8.79 11.95
C ASN A 82 -4.71 -8.74 12.46
N PRO A 83 -4.98 -9.16 13.71
CA PRO A 83 -6.34 -9.17 14.26
C PRO A 83 -6.89 -7.77 14.48
N ASN A 84 -6.03 -6.76 14.61
CA ASN A 84 -6.42 -5.37 14.84
C ASN A 84 -6.95 -4.67 13.59
N ILE A 85 -6.72 -5.22 12.40
CA ILE A 85 -7.21 -4.68 11.14
C ILE A 85 -8.49 -5.40 10.76
N ILE A 86 -9.59 -4.65 10.65
CA ILE A 86 -10.90 -5.21 10.32
C ILE A 86 -11.19 -5.25 8.83
N ASP A 87 -10.58 -4.31 8.06
CA ASP A 87 -10.79 -4.20 6.61
C ASP A 87 -9.58 -3.61 5.90
N TRP A 88 -9.45 -3.91 4.62
CA TRP A 88 -8.41 -3.40 3.73
C TRP A 88 -8.98 -3.02 2.37
N ASP A 89 -8.76 -1.78 1.97
CA ASP A 89 -9.17 -1.24 0.69
C ASP A 89 -7.96 -0.99 -0.23
N VAL A 90 -8.14 -1.23 -1.53
CA VAL A 90 -7.09 -1.09 -2.55
C VAL A 90 -7.57 -0.17 -3.66
N ASN A 91 -6.99 1.01 -3.73
CA ASN A 91 -7.21 1.98 -4.79
C ASN A 91 -6.07 1.93 -5.81
N LEU A 92 -6.35 2.23 -7.07
CA LEU A 92 -5.33 2.32 -8.11
C LEU A 92 -4.87 3.77 -8.28
N VAL A 93 -3.57 3.97 -8.52
CA VAL A 93 -3.08 5.28 -8.96
C VAL A 93 -3.43 5.50 -10.44
N TRP A 94 -4.04 6.65 -10.75
CA TRP A 94 -4.37 7.07 -12.10
C TRP A 94 -3.38 8.08 -12.67
N GLU A 95 -2.90 8.99 -11.84
CA GLU A 95 -1.92 10.01 -12.19
C GLU A 95 -0.81 10.11 -11.12
N PRO A 96 0.42 10.35 -11.54
CA PRO A 96 0.87 10.46 -12.94
C PRO A 96 0.85 9.09 -13.66
N TYR A 97 0.53 9.08 -14.95
CA TYR A 97 0.24 7.86 -15.72
C TYR A 97 1.36 6.81 -15.66
N TYR A 98 2.63 7.21 -15.58
CA TYR A 98 3.77 6.30 -15.49
C TYR A 98 3.84 5.51 -14.16
N LEU A 99 3.05 5.89 -13.17
CA LEU A 99 2.90 5.14 -11.91
C LEU A 99 1.73 4.15 -11.94
N ARG A 100 0.90 4.14 -12.98
CA ARG A 100 -0.23 3.20 -13.04
C ARG A 100 0.23 1.76 -12.89
N PRO A 101 -0.52 0.90 -12.21
CA PRO A 101 -0.17 -0.50 -11.99
C PRO A 101 0.15 -1.28 -13.28
N VAL A 102 -0.50 -0.95 -14.39
CA VAL A 102 -0.27 -1.58 -15.70
C VAL A 102 1.17 -1.42 -16.23
N HIS A 103 1.93 -0.47 -15.70
CA HIS A 103 3.33 -0.22 -16.05
C HIS A 103 4.33 -0.89 -15.10
N ALA A 104 3.85 -1.68 -14.14
CA ALA A 104 4.72 -2.50 -13.31
C ALA A 104 5.48 -3.55 -14.16
N SER A 105 6.62 -4.00 -13.67
CA SER A 105 7.38 -5.07 -14.33
C SER A 105 6.56 -6.36 -14.46
N ALA A 106 6.91 -7.20 -15.42
CA ALA A 106 6.25 -8.50 -15.60
C ALA A 106 6.29 -9.35 -14.31
N GLU A 107 7.40 -9.31 -13.58
CA GLU A 107 7.55 -10.00 -12.31
C GLU A 107 6.60 -9.44 -11.23
N SER A 108 6.50 -8.11 -11.11
CA SER A 108 5.57 -7.47 -10.15
C SER A 108 4.12 -7.80 -10.45
N LYS A 109 3.75 -7.83 -11.74
CA LYS A 109 2.41 -8.26 -12.18
C LYS A 109 2.16 -9.73 -11.86
N ARG A 110 3.13 -10.62 -12.12
CA ARG A 110 3.03 -12.04 -11.77
C ARG A 110 2.74 -12.21 -10.27
N ILE A 111 3.51 -11.55 -9.41
CA ILE A 111 3.31 -11.58 -7.96
C ILE A 111 1.89 -11.08 -7.59
N PHE A 112 1.44 -10.01 -8.21
CA PHE A 112 0.10 -9.46 -7.98
C PHE A 112 -1.01 -10.45 -8.32
N TYR A 113 -0.97 -11.05 -9.52
CA TYR A 113 -1.99 -12.00 -9.95
C TYR A 113 -1.98 -13.30 -9.15
N GLU A 114 -0.80 -13.83 -8.81
CA GLU A 114 -0.67 -14.99 -7.92
C GLU A 114 -1.21 -14.70 -6.52
N THR A 115 -0.94 -13.52 -5.99
CA THR A 115 -1.48 -13.08 -4.70
C THR A 115 -3.01 -12.96 -4.74
N ALA A 116 -3.56 -12.33 -5.77
CA ALA A 116 -5.00 -12.21 -5.93
C ALA A 116 -5.69 -13.60 -6.00
N LYS A 117 -5.07 -14.56 -6.69
CA LYS A 117 -5.55 -15.94 -6.74
C LYS A 117 -5.45 -16.63 -5.38
N LYS A 118 -4.34 -16.45 -4.65
CA LYS A 118 -4.12 -17.08 -3.34
C LYS A 118 -5.13 -16.60 -2.29
N TYR A 119 -5.50 -15.33 -2.35
CA TYR A 119 -6.36 -14.70 -1.35
C TYR A 119 -7.80 -14.43 -1.84
N ASP A 120 -8.26 -15.10 -2.89
CA ASP A 120 -9.58 -14.87 -3.50
C ASP A 120 -10.75 -15.10 -2.53
N LYS A 121 -10.58 -16.01 -1.56
CA LYS A 121 -11.58 -16.34 -0.53
C LYS A 121 -11.35 -15.65 0.82
N ASN A 122 -10.32 -14.82 0.91
CA ASN A 122 -10.04 -14.11 2.16
C ASN A 122 -10.89 -12.84 2.25
N SER A 123 -11.79 -12.78 3.24
CA SER A 123 -12.72 -11.66 3.41
C SER A 123 -12.04 -10.32 3.62
N LYS A 124 -10.83 -10.27 4.21
CA LYS A 124 -10.06 -9.04 4.36
C LYS A 124 -9.35 -8.59 3.07
N CYS A 125 -9.24 -9.47 2.08
CA CYS A 125 -8.51 -9.19 0.83
C CYS A 125 -9.44 -9.04 -0.39
N TRP A 126 -10.73 -8.82 -0.18
CA TRP A 126 -11.75 -8.70 -1.25
C TRP A 126 -11.42 -7.57 -2.25
N ALA A 127 -10.91 -6.44 -1.75
CA ALA A 127 -10.56 -5.29 -2.57
C ALA A 127 -9.47 -5.59 -3.61
N LEU A 128 -8.64 -6.63 -3.37
CA LEU A 128 -7.63 -7.07 -4.32
C LEU A 128 -8.25 -7.66 -5.60
N GLN A 129 -9.43 -8.28 -5.53
CA GLN A 129 -10.13 -8.81 -6.70
C GLN A 129 -10.67 -7.67 -7.58
N THR A 130 -11.20 -6.62 -6.95
CA THR A 130 -11.63 -5.41 -7.67
C THR A 130 -10.43 -4.73 -8.34
N ALA A 131 -9.32 -4.57 -7.62
CA ALA A 131 -8.08 -4.02 -8.17
C ALA A 131 -7.55 -4.87 -9.35
N LYS A 132 -7.59 -6.21 -9.23
CA LYS A 132 -7.20 -7.15 -10.29
C LYS A 132 -8.01 -6.90 -11.58
N SER A 133 -9.33 -6.88 -11.47
CA SER A 133 -10.21 -6.65 -12.64
C SER A 133 -9.94 -5.29 -13.30
N ALA A 134 -9.68 -4.26 -12.51
CA ALA A 134 -9.36 -2.94 -13.03
C ALA A 134 -8.00 -2.90 -13.77
N VAL A 135 -6.97 -3.56 -13.23
CA VAL A 135 -5.64 -3.67 -13.90
C VAL A 135 -5.75 -4.46 -15.20
N GLU A 136 -6.47 -5.58 -15.22
CA GLU A 136 -6.72 -6.39 -16.43
C GLU A 136 -7.43 -5.57 -17.53
N GLY A 137 -8.41 -4.74 -17.14
CA GLY A 137 -9.11 -3.86 -18.07
C GLY A 137 -8.23 -2.77 -18.70
N GLU A 138 -7.21 -2.29 -17.98
CA GLU A 138 -6.25 -1.31 -18.49
C GLU A 138 -5.17 -1.93 -19.39
N GLU A 139 -4.76 -3.18 -19.17
CA GLU A 139 -3.69 -3.83 -19.95
C GLU A 139 -4.00 -3.90 -21.45
N THR A 140 -5.28 -3.89 -21.83
CA THR A 140 -5.71 -3.87 -23.23
C THR A 140 -5.42 -2.56 -23.97
N ASN A 141 -5.06 -1.48 -23.26
CA ASN A 141 -4.91 -0.12 -23.80
C ASN A 141 -3.53 0.50 -23.59
N THR A 142 -2.48 -0.28 -23.30
CA THR A 142 -1.15 0.24 -22.94
C THR A 142 -0.40 0.85 -24.13
N LYS A 143 0.10 2.08 -23.91
CA LYS A 143 1.00 2.83 -24.82
C LYS A 143 2.46 2.43 -24.58
N ASP A 144 3.35 2.86 -25.52
CA ASP A 144 4.79 2.61 -25.57
C ASP A 144 5.48 2.54 -24.19
N SER A 145 6.00 1.37 -23.87
CA SER A 145 6.63 1.06 -22.59
C SER A 145 7.97 1.79 -22.37
N THR A 146 8.67 2.18 -23.43
CA THR A 146 10.00 2.79 -23.34
C THR A 146 9.97 4.17 -22.71
N GLU A 147 9.04 5.03 -23.12
CA GLU A 147 8.89 6.37 -22.55
C GLU A 147 8.39 6.32 -21.09
N VAL A 148 7.48 5.39 -20.81
CA VAL A 148 6.96 5.15 -19.45
C VAL A 148 8.11 4.75 -18.52
N ASN A 149 8.90 3.77 -18.89
CA ASN A 149 10.03 3.29 -18.08
C ASN A 149 11.06 4.40 -17.84
N LYS A 150 11.34 5.24 -18.85
CA LYS A 150 12.23 6.39 -18.70
C LYS A 150 11.71 7.40 -17.65
N LYS A 151 10.42 7.70 -17.69
CA LYS A 151 9.78 8.61 -16.71
C LYS A 151 9.74 8.00 -15.31
N LEU A 152 9.42 6.72 -15.20
CA LEU A 152 9.40 6.00 -13.93
C LEU A 152 10.80 5.95 -13.30
N THR A 153 11.83 5.60 -14.07
CA THR A 153 13.21 5.61 -13.60
C THR A 153 13.65 7.01 -13.15
N LYS A 154 13.33 8.05 -13.93
CA LYS A 154 13.63 9.43 -13.56
C LYS A 154 12.96 9.82 -12.23
N TYR A 155 11.71 9.44 -12.03
CA TYR A 155 10.97 9.67 -10.79
C TYR A 155 11.64 8.97 -9.60
N LEU A 156 12.01 7.69 -9.74
CA LEU A 156 12.66 6.92 -8.69
C LEU A 156 14.05 7.48 -8.33
N ASN A 157 14.83 7.88 -9.33
CA ASN A 157 16.14 8.53 -9.10
C ASN A 157 15.97 9.86 -8.35
N MET A 158 14.95 10.64 -8.66
CA MET A 158 14.63 11.87 -7.92
C MET A 158 14.29 11.56 -6.46
N LEU A 159 13.45 10.56 -6.20
CA LEU A 159 13.12 10.15 -4.83
C LEU A 159 14.35 9.65 -4.07
N SER A 160 15.21 8.86 -4.70
CA SER A 160 16.47 8.39 -4.12
C SER A 160 17.37 9.53 -3.68
N SER A 161 17.55 10.51 -4.57
CA SER A 161 18.34 11.72 -4.26
C SER A 161 17.77 12.50 -3.08
N MET A 162 16.46 12.72 -3.05
CA MET A 162 15.79 13.45 -1.97
C MET A 162 15.85 12.71 -0.63
N ARG A 163 15.79 11.39 -0.64
CA ARG A 163 15.72 10.54 0.55
C ARG A 163 17.07 9.98 0.97
N LYS A 164 18.11 10.17 0.17
CA LYS A 164 19.50 9.67 0.36
C LYS A 164 19.56 8.14 0.49
N VAL A 165 18.83 7.45 -0.36
CA VAL A 165 18.76 5.98 -0.44
C VAL A 165 18.75 5.53 -1.89
N ASP A 166 19.16 4.29 -2.18
CA ASP A 166 19.01 3.71 -3.53
C ASP A 166 17.63 3.06 -3.63
N TRP A 167 16.83 3.47 -4.62
CA TRP A 167 15.50 2.90 -4.83
C TRP A 167 15.54 1.41 -5.20
N GLN A 168 16.64 0.92 -5.78
CA GLN A 168 16.80 -0.49 -6.15
C GLN A 168 16.80 -1.44 -4.96
N ASP A 169 17.10 -0.92 -3.75
CA ASP A 169 17.01 -1.69 -2.50
C ASP A 169 15.57 -1.93 -2.03
N TYR A 170 14.59 -1.22 -2.62
CA TYR A 170 13.20 -1.18 -2.14
C TYR A 170 12.16 -1.57 -3.18
N VAL A 171 12.48 -1.40 -4.47
CA VAL A 171 11.50 -1.43 -5.57
C VAL A 171 11.98 -2.33 -6.70
N ARG A 172 11.06 -3.06 -7.30
CA ARG A 172 11.29 -3.88 -8.49
C ARG A 172 10.44 -3.35 -9.65
N ILE A 173 11.09 -2.76 -10.66
CA ILE A 173 10.45 -2.22 -11.87
C ILE A 173 10.99 -2.86 -13.13
#